data_6134e617a1a724c040d1e36279b16357
#
_entry.id   6134e617a1a724c040d1e36279b16357
#
_cell.length_a   1.000
_cell.length_b   1.000
_cell.length_c   1.000
_cell.angle_alpha   90.00
_cell.angle_beta   90.00
_cell.angle_gamma   90.00
#
_symmetry.space_group_name_H-M   'P 1'
#
loop_
_entity.id
_entity.type
_entity.pdbx_description
1 polymer ?
#
loop_
_entity_poly.entity_id
_entity_poly.type
_entity_poly.pdbx_seq_one_letter_code
_entity_poly.pdbx_strand_id
1 'polypeptide(L)'
;EKYGVEPTYANMREGWMYHIRDRVWLANRAALGLMHLGFTPPFTGDENLNPHWYQIDPQLINEIWAYTAPGMISYAAGKSDWAARITSDSWAVSPTVLYGAMYADAFFCKDIRKLITRALRELPADDRYAIAVKEMIALYDKYPKDWVKARQIMAKKYYIDEPAMTKTIWNANLNGLCGILAMLYGEGDFQRTLDLSCAMGFDCDNQAATISGLLGVMYGAKSLPESLTKPIEGWEKPFNDRYINITRFDIPDASIEDMIERTYNKAIELVCSKGGKVKGDMVYVNPKAQFIPPMEFCIGPNPDLEIGQPTDYSFACRTNADFKWELVKGKLPAGVTFQNGKLAGTPTEAGKYPITLQLSAN
;
A
#
# COMPACT_ATOMS: atom_id res chain seq x y z
N GLU A 1 8.43 5.66 -14.05
CA GLU A 1 8.75 6.19 -15.38
C GLU A 1 8.99 5.07 -16.40
N LYS A 2 9.90 4.13 -16.16
CA LYS A 2 10.24 3.01 -17.07
C LYS A 2 9.02 2.20 -17.51
N TYR A 3 8.06 1.97 -16.62
CA TYR A 3 6.90 1.11 -16.85
C TYR A 3 5.58 1.86 -17.05
N GLY A 4 5.62 3.18 -17.25
CA GLY A 4 4.44 4.03 -17.34
C GLY A 4 3.75 4.23 -15.99
N VAL A 5 2.48 4.69 -16.03
CA VAL A 5 1.70 5.03 -14.83
C VAL A 5 0.96 3.84 -14.23
N GLU A 6 0.86 2.73 -14.96
CA GLU A 6 0.19 1.50 -14.51
C GLU A 6 1.09 0.27 -14.68
N PRO A 7 2.13 0.13 -13.85
CA PRO A 7 2.99 -1.04 -13.88
C PRO A 7 2.24 -2.30 -13.44
N THR A 8 2.69 -3.44 -13.95
CA THR A 8 2.24 -4.78 -13.55
C THR A 8 3.04 -5.30 -12.35
N TYR A 9 2.60 -6.39 -11.73
CA TYR A 9 3.39 -7.08 -10.72
C TYR A 9 4.72 -7.63 -11.28
N ALA A 10 4.73 -8.05 -12.55
CA ALA A 10 5.97 -8.44 -13.21
C ALA A 10 6.95 -7.26 -13.32
N ASN A 11 6.46 -6.06 -13.64
CA ASN A 11 7.28 -4.84 -13.64
C ASN A 11 7.78 -4.46 -12.24
N MET A 12 6.92 -4.61 -11.22
CA MET A 12 7.33 -4.37 -9.83
C MET A 12 8.44 -5.33 -9.40
N ARG A 13 8.27 -6.63 -9.68
CA ARG A 13 9.32 -7.62 -9.40
C ARG A 13 10.63 -7.29 -10.11
N GLU A 14 10.59 -6.97 -11.40
CA GLU A 14 11.78 -6.58 -12.16
C GLU A 14 12.48 -5.38 -11.52
N GLY A 15 11.72 -4.30 -11.24
CA GLY A 15 12.25 -3.08 -10.63
C GLY A 15 12.85 -3.33 -9.25
N TRP A 16 12.17 -4.09 -8.40
CA TRP A 16 12.67 -4.43 -7.08
C TRP A 16 13.95 -5.23 -7.13
N MET A 17 14.01 -6.29 -7.92
CA MET A 17 15.19 -7.15 -8.05
C MET A 17 16.37 -6.42 -8.64
N TYR A 18 16.15 -5.45 -9.52
CA TYR A 18 17.22 -4.70 -10.17
C TYR A 18 17.74 -3.55 -9.31
N HIS A 19 16.83 -2.77 -8.68
CA HIS A 19 17.20 -1.53 -8.00
C HIS A 19 17.35 -1.66 -6.48
N ILE A 20 16.63 -2.58 -5.80
CA ILE A 20 16.65 -2.72 -4.35
C ILE A 20 17.68 -3.78 -3.94
N ARG A 21 18.74 -3.39 -3.23
CA ARG A 21 19.85 -4.29 -2.91
C ARG A 21 20.22 -4.34 -1.44
N ASP A 22 20.05 -3.23 -0.73
CA ASP A 22 20.66 -3.00 0.56
C ASP A 22 19.68 -2.27 1.49
N ARG A 23 19.87 -2.41 2.80
CA ARG A 23 19.08 -1.76 3.86
C ARG A 23 17.58 -1.90 3.67
N VAL A 24 17.14 -3.13 3.43
CA VAL A 24 15.75 -3.48 3.19
C VAL A 24 15.14 -4.00 4.48
N TRP A 25 14.04 -3.41 4.92
CA TRP A 25 13.36 -3.80 6.14
C TRP A 25 12.49 -5.06 5.97
N LEU A 26 12.10 -5.62 7.06
CA LEU A 26 11.53 -6.93 7.32
C LEU A 26 10.56 -7.46 6.26
N ALA A 27 9.35 -6.89 6.10
CA ALA A 27 8.39 -7.38 5.11
C ALA A 27 8.87 -7.14 3.67
N ASN A 28 9.51 -6.00 3.41
CA ASN A 28 10.15 -5.70 2.13
C ASN A 28 11.29 -6.68 1.82
N ARG A 29 12.11 -7.03 2.81
CA ARG A 29 13.22 -8.00 2.65
C ARG A 29 12.69 -9.38 2.33
N ALA A 30 11.66 -9.83 3.04
CA ALA A 30 11.03 -11.12 2.78
C ALA A 30 10.43 -11.16 1.37
N ALA A 31 9.70 -10.11 0.97
CA ALA A 31 9.15 -9.99 -0.38
C ALA A 31 10.24 -10.02 -1.46
N LEU A 32 11.34 -9.26 -1.28
CA LEU A 32 12.47 -9.27 -2.20
C LEU A 32 13.13 -10.66 -2.29
N GLY A 33 13.28 -11.35 -1.16
CA GLY A 33 13.78 -12.73 -1.12
C GLY A 33 12.91 -13.69 -1.93
N LEU A 34 11.58 -13.60 -1.76
CA LEU A 34 10.62 -14.38 -2.55
C LEU A 34 10.69 -14.03 -4.06
N MET A 35 10.88 -12.75 -4.40
CA MET A 35 11.08 -12.35 -5.81
C MET A 35 12.34 -12.99 -6.41
N HIS A 36 13.43 -13.09 -5.67
CA HIS A 36 14.66 -13.79 -6.11
C HIS A 36 14.45 -15.29 -6.26
N LEU A 37 13.55 -15.90 -5.48
CA LEU A 37 13.13 -17.30 -5.63
C LEU A 37 12.18 -17.52 -6.81
N GLY A 38 11.75 -16.46 -7.51
CA GLY A 38 10.91 -16.56 -8.70
C GLY A 38 9.45 -16.14 -8.49
N PHE A 39 9.02 -15.89 -7.25
CA PHE A 39 7.64 -15.48 -6.97
C PHE A 39 7.36 -14.05 -7.46
N THR A 40 6.10 -13.79 -7.79
CA THR A 40 5.60 -12.44 -8.09
C THR A 40 4.56 -12.02 -7.04
N PRO A 41 4.37 -10.70 -6.81
CA PRO A 41 3.19 -10.29 -6.05
C PRO A 41 1.89 -10.85 -6.68
N PRO A 42 0.86 -11.15 -5.92
CA PRO A 42 0.73 -10.91 -4.48
C PRO A 42 1.37 -11.98 -3.60
N PHE A 43 1.93 -13.07 -4.13
CA PHE A 43 2.56 -14.12 -3.35
C PHE A 43 3.72 -13.64 -2.48
N THR A 44 4.40 -12.57 -2.88
CA THR A 44 5.50 -11.99 -2.09
C THR A 44 5.03 -11.29 -0.80
N GLY A 45 3.74 -10.97 -0.73
CA GLY A 45 3.10 -10.43 0.47
C GLY A 45 2.24 -11.45 1.24
N ASP A 46 1.99 -12.63 0.67
CA ASP A 46 1.10 -13.67 1.20
C ASP A 46 1.44 -14.06 2.64
N GLU A 47 0.42 -14.17 3.50
CA GLU A 47 0.58 -14.42 4.93
C GLU A 47 1.23 -15.77 5.28
N ASN A 48 1.19 -16.72 4.36
CA ASN A 48 1.83 -18.02 4.54
C ASN A 48 3.28 -18.05 4.02
N LEU A 49 3.71 -17.06 3.24
CA LEU A 49 5.03 -16.99 2.63
C LEU A 49 5.91 -15.88 3.19
N ASN A 50 5.31 -14.73 3.50
CA ASN A 50 6.02 -13.58 4.07
C ASN A 50 5.80 -13.52 5.58
N PRO A 51 6.78 -13.89 6.42
CA PRO A 51 6.59 -13.94 7.88
C PRO A 51 6.37 -12.57 8.53
N HIS A 52 6.47 -11.49 7.76
CA HIS A 52 6.30 -10.11 8.21
C HIS A 52 5.10 -9.40 7.56
N TRP A 53 4.20 -10.12 6.90
CA TRP A 53 3.07 -9.62 6.14
C TRP A 53 2.18 -8.60 6.88
N TYR A 54 2.17 -8.65 8.21
CA TYR A 54 1.34 -7.82 9.10
C TYR A 54 1.98 -6.47 9.47
N GLN A 55 3.16 -6.16 8.90
CA GLN A 55 3.89 -4.94 9.24
C GLN A 55 3.52 -3.74 8.36
N ILE A 56 3.97 -2.57 8.80
CA ILE A 56 3.62 -1.25 8.26
C ILE A 56 4.22 -0.96 6.88
N ASP A 57 5.14 -1.77 6.39
CA ASP A 57 5.93 -1.53 5.18
C ASP A 57 5.14 -0.98 3.98
N PRO A 58 3.92 -1.45 3.64
CA PRO A 58 3.19 -0.90 2.50
C PRO A 58 2.73 0.55 2.72
N GLN A 59 2.53 0.99 3.96
CA GLN A 59 2.13 2.39 4.21
C GLN A 59 3.26 3.36 3.87
N LEU A 60 4.53 2.95 4.00
CA LEU A 60 5.72 3.73 3.71
C LEU A 60 5.94 4.04 2.22
N ILE A 61 5.51 3.13 1.35
CA ILE A 61 5.84 3.16 -0.08
C ILE A 61 4.63 3.42 -0.97
N ASN A 62 3.47 3.63 -0.37
CA ASN A 62 2.20 3.75 -1.11
C ASN A 62 1.91 5.16 -1.63
N GLU A 63 2.44 6.18 -1.00
CA GLU A 63 2.05 7.59 -1.20
C GLU A 63 2.10 8.03 -2.66
N ILE A 64 3.11 7.57 -3.42
CA ILE A 64 3.27 7.93 -4.83
C ILE A 64 2.04 7.59 -5.69
N TRP A 65 1.35 6.48 -5.38
CA TRP A 65 0.16 6.04 -6.12
C TRP A 65 -1.03 6.96 -5.90
N ALA A 66 -1.11 7.56 -4.71
CA ALA A 66 -2.17 8.48 -4.34
C ALA A 66 -1.84 9.95 -4.70
N TYR A 67 -0.57 10.37 -4.59
CA TYR A 67 -0.12 11.71 -5.05
C TYR A 67 -0.37 11.91 -6.54
N THR A 68 -0.26 10.85 -7.32
CA THR A 68 -0.50 10.91 -8.77
C THR A 68 -1.98 10.78 -9.15
N ALA A 69 -2.87 10.56 -8.18
CA ALA A 69 -4.31 10.33 -8.39
C ALA A 69 -5.22 11.38 -7.71
N PRO A 70 -4.99 12.71 -7.88
CA PRO A 70 -5.76 13.74 -7.19
C PRO A 70 -7.25 13.60 -7.45
N GLY A 71 -8.07 13.54 -6.39
CA GLY A 71 -9.53 13.43 -6.46
C GLY A 71 -10.09 12.11 -6.98
N MET A 72 -9.24 11.17 -7.40
CA MET A 72 -9.63 9.84 -7.87
C MET A 72 -9.60 8.84 -6.70
N ILE A 73 -10.47 9.03 -5.71
CA ILE A 73 -10.43 8.35 -4.40
C ILE A 73 -10.45 6.82 -4.55
N SER A 74 -11.46 6.29 -5.25
CA SER A 74 -11.59 4.84 -5.44
C SER A 74 -10.49 4.25 -6.32
N TYR A 75 -9.95 5.02 -7.27
CA TYR A 75 -8.75 4.61 -8.01
C TYR A 75 -7.56 4.46 -7.07
N ALA A 76 -7.29 5.49 -6.26
CA ALA A 76 -6.17 5.49 -5.32
C ALA A 76 -6.29 4.36 -4.28
N ALA A 77 -7.50 4.11 -3.76
CA ALA A 77 -7.78 3.01 -2.85
C ALA A 77 -7.47 1.64 -3.48
N GLY A 78 -8.00 1.38 -4.68
CA GLY A 78 -7.75 0.12 -5.39
C GLY A 78 -6.28 -0.06 -5.80
N LYS A 79 -5.60 1.02 -6.20
CA LYS A 79 -4.16 0.98 -6.50
C LYS A 79 -3.32 0.74 -5.25
N SER A 80 -3.74 1.29 -4.10
CA SER A 80 -3.12 1.07 -2.80
C SER A 80 -3.28 -0.38 -2.32
N ASP A 81 -4.46 -1.00 -2.49
CA ASP A 81 -4.64 -2.44 -2.23
C ASP A 81 -3.68 -3.28 -3.07
N TRP A 82 -3.64 -3.02 -4.37
CA TRP A 82 -2.74 -3.71 -5.28
C TRP A 82 -1.27 -3.55 -4.87
N ALA A 83 -0.82 -2.33 -4.57
CA ALA A 83 0.55 -2.05 -4.19
C ALA A 83 0.92 -2.65 -2.82
N ALA A 84 0.02 -2.61 -1.85
CA ALA A 84 0.25 -3.16 -0.51
C ALA A 84 0.51 -4.66 -0.53
N ARG A 85 -0.11 -5.38 -1.46
CA ARG A 85 0.06 -6.84 -1.60
C ARG A 85 1.42 -7.25 -2.16
N ILE A 86 2.32 -6.32 -2.45
CA ILE A 86 3.71 -6.64 -2.75
C ILE A 86 4.42 -7.18 -1.50
N THR A 87 4.06 -6.67 -0.31
CA THR A 87 4.76 -6.96 0.95
C THR A 87 3.86 -7.46 2.07
N SER A 88 2.55 -7.27 1.95
CA SER A 88 1.59 -7.53 3.03
C SER A 88 0.31 -8.16 2.52
N ASP A 89 -0.47 -8.74 3.43
CA ASP A 89 -1.71 -9.41 3.10
C ASP A 89 -2.80 -9.18 4.17
N SER A 90 -3.96 -9.81 3.95
CA SER A 90 -5.06 -9.81 4.90
C SER A 90 -5.38 -8.39 5.40
N TRP A 91 -5.65 -8.23 6.69
CA TRP A 91 -5.99 -6.96 7.32
C TRP A 91 -4.87 -5.90 7.34
N ALA A 92 -3.61 -6.29 7.10
CA ALA A 92 -2.49 -5.33 7.09
C ALA A 92 -2.47 -4.43 5.86
N VAL A 93 -3.23 -4.77 4.82
CA VAL A 93 -3.42 -3.97 3.61
C VAL A 93 -4.35 -2.78 3.86
N SER A 94 -5.35 -2.94 4.71
CA SER A 94 -6.43 -1.97 4.91
C SER A 94 -5.99 -0.57 5.34
N PRO A 95 -4.98 -0.39 6.23
CA PRO A 95 -4.47 0.95 6.53
C PRO A 95 -3.92 1.66 5.29
N THR A 96 -3.19 0.94 4.44
CA THR A 96 -2.63 1.49 3.19
C THR A 96 -3.73 1.95 2.24
N VAL A 97 -4.80 1.18 2.11
CA VAL A 97 -5.98 1.53 1.31
C VAL A 97 -6.64 2.81 1.84
N LEU A 98 -6.86 2.90 3.16
CA LEU A 98 -7.46 4.07 3.78
C LEU A 98 -6.61 5.32 3.55
N TYR A 99 -5.30 5.25 3.81
CA TYR A 99 -4.39 6.37 3.61
C TYR A 99 -4.31 6.79 2.14
N GLY A 100 -4.26 5.84 1.20
CA GLY A 100 -4.29 6.14 -0.22
C GLY A 100 -5.55 6.89 -0.64
N ALA A 101 -6.71 6.48 -0.15
CA ALA A 101 -7.99 7.19 -0.35
C ALA A 101 -7.95 8.61 0.24
N MET A 102 -7.40 8.75 1.46
CA MET A 102 -7.26 10.04 2.12
C MET A 102 -6.34 11.00 1.36
N TYR A 103 -5.19 10.53 0.88
CA TYR A 103 -4.26 11.34 0.08
C TYR A 103 -4.92 11.87 -1.20
N ALA A 104 -5.64 11.02 -1.94
CA ALA A 104 -6.33 11.44 -3.15
C ALA A 104 -7.43 12.48 -2.87
N ASP A 105 -8.17 12.33 -1.76
CA ASP A 105 -9.21 13.26 -1.35
C ASP A 105 -8.66 14.58 -0.77
N ALA A 106 -7.46 14.55 -0.17
CA ALA A 106 -6.82 15.68 0.50
C ALA A 106 -6.56 16.88 -0.43
N PHE A 107 -6.45 16.69 -1.72
CA PHE A 107 -6.38 17.78 -2.70
C PHE A 107 -7.60 18.69 -2.65
N PHE A 108 -8.78 18.16 -2.27
CA PHE A 108 -10.06 18.82 -2.33
C PHE A 108 -10.75 18.93 -0.96
N CYS A 109 -10.37 18.13 0.03
CA CYS A 109 -10.97 18.10 1.35
C CYS A 109 -10.00 18.67 2.41
N LYS A 110 -10.45 19.69 3.15
CA LYS A 110 -9.67 20.35 4.23
C LYS A 110 -10.18 19.98 5.64
N ASP A 111 -11.18 19.13 5.75
CA ASP A 111 -11.80 18.71 7.00
C ASP A 111 -11.30 17.30 7.33
N ILE A 112 -10.48 17.17 8.36
CA ILE A 112 -9.85 15.93 8.79
C ILE A 112 -10.90 14.81 9.02
N ARG A 113 -11.98 15.13 9.72
CA ARG A 113 -13.01 14.13 10.04
C ARG A 113 -13.75 13.65 8.78
N LYS A 114 -14.07 14.57 7.87
CA LYS A 114 -14.66 14.20 6.59
C LYS A 114 -13.70 13.39 5.73
N LEU A 115 -12.43 13.75 5.72
CA LEU A 115 -11.39 13.01 5.01
C LEU A 115 -11.37 11.54 5.45
N ILE A 116 -11.26 11.29 6.75
CA ILE A 116 -11.26 9.95 7.33
C ILE A 116 -12.57 9.21 7.02
N THR A 117 -13.73 9.86 7.26
CA THR A 117 -15.03 9.19 7.07
C THR A 117 -15.38 8.91 5.61
N ARG A 118 -14.85 9.70 4.67
CA ARG A 118 -15.01 9.43 3.23
C ARG A 118 -14.13 8.26 2.80
N ALA A 119 -12.88 8.24 3.25
CA ALA A 119 -11.94 7.17 2.96
C ALA A 119 -12.40 5.80 3.53
N LEU A 120 -13.08 5.78 4.68
CA LEU A 120 -13.67 4.56 5.25
C LEU A 120 -14.68 3.86 4.32
N ARG A 121 -15.23 4.55 3.31
CA ARG A 121 -16.15 3.94 2.33
C ARG A 121 -15.44 3.03 1.33
N GLU A 122 -14.14 3.13 1.24
CA GLU A 122 -13.29 2.30 0.38
C GLU A 122 -12.89 0.96 1.03
N LEU A 123 -13.26 0.77 2.30
CA LEU A 123 -13.07 -0.48 3.04
C LEU A 123 -14.41 -1.17 3.31
N PRO A 124 -14.45 -2.51 3.36
CA PRO A 124 -15.63 -3.25 3.83
C PRO A 124 -16.06 -2.79 5.23
N ALA A 125 -17.37 -2.80 5.47
CA ALA A 125 -17.91 -2.28 6.74
C ALA A 125 -17.51 -3.12 7.97
N ASP A 126 -17.22 -4.40 7.76
CA ASP A 126 -16.76 -5.40 8.72
C ASP A 126 -15.23 -5.57 8.74
N ASP A 127 -14.49 -4.78 7.93
CA ASP A 127 -13.04 -4.78 7.96
C ASP A 127 -12.51 -4.41 9.36
N ARG A 128 -11.52 -5.18 9.83
CA ARG A 128 -10.91 -5.00 11.16
C ARG A 128 -10.39 -3.58 11.38
N TYR A 129 -9.73 -3.00 10.37
CA TYR A 129 -9.17 -1.66 10.47
C TYR A 129 -10.25 -0.58 10.37
N ALA A 130 -11.25 -0.77 9.51
CA ALA A 130 -12.38 0.16 9.41
C ALA A 130 -13.16 0.27 10.74
N ILE A 131 -13.36 -0.86 11.43
CA ILE A 131 -13.96 -0.90 12.77
C ILE A 131 -13.07 -0.13 13.76
N ALA A 132 -11.77 -0.39 13.74
CA ALA A 132 -10.81 0.25 14.63
C ALA A 132 -10.73 1.78 14.43
N VAL A 133 -10.77 2.26 13.18
CA VAL A 133 -10.80 3.71 12.88
C VAL A 133 -12.07 4.37 13.42
N LYS A 134 -13.23 3.72 13.30
CA LYS A 134 -14.49 4.21 13.91
C LYS A 134 -14.38 4.30 15.44
N GLU A 135 -13.68 3.36 16.06
CA GLU A 135 -13.39 3.42 17.52
C GLU A 135 -12.47 4.62 17.85
N MET A 136 -11.47 4.93 17.02
CA MET A 136 -10.62 6.12 17.24
C MET A 136 -11.42 7.42 17.16
N ILE A 137 -12.34 7.52 16.22
CA ILE A 137 -13.26 8.66 16.13
C ILE A 137 -14.11 8.77 17.42
N ALA A 138 -14.66 7.66 17.89
CA ALA A 138 -15.44 7.63 19.13
C ALA A 138 -14.60 7.95 20.38
N LEU A 139 -13.33 7.55 20.41
CA LEU A 139 -12.41 7.92 21.49
C LEU A 139 -12.12 9.43 21.50
N TYR A 140 -11.89 10.02 20.33
CA TYR A 140 -11.74 11.47 20.18
C TYR A 140 -13.00 12.22 20.68
N ASP A 141 -14.20 11.77 20.29
CA ASP A 141 -15.46 12.38 20.72
C ASP A 141 -15.65 12.26 22.25
N LYS A 142 -15.22 11.17 22.85
CA LYS A 142 -15.32 10.94 24.29
C LYS A 142 -14.26 11.69 25.11
N TYR A 143 -13.07 11.84 24.56
CA TYR A 143 -11.92 12.45 25.24
C TYR A 143 -11.28 13.57 24.39
N PRO A 144 -12.01 14.62 24.00
CA PRO A 144 -11.57 15.58 22.99
C PRO A 144 -10.34 16.40 23.38
N LYS A 145 -9.97 16.44 24.66
CA LYS A 145 -8.80 17.14 25.20
C LYS A 145 -7.73 16.24 25.80
N ASP A 146 -7.97 14.92 25.83
CA ASP A 146 -7.10 13.94 26.47
C ASP A 146 -6.67 12.87 25.48
N TRP A 147 -5.77 13.25 24.58
CA TRP A 147 -5.18 12.35 23.58
C TRP A 147 -4.38 11.20 24.23
N VAL A 148 -3.79 11.45 25.42
CA VAL A 148 -3.02 10.45 26.15
C VAL A 148 -3.94 9.30 26.59
N LYS A 149 -5.12 9.63 27.10
CA LYS A 149 -6.12 8.64 27.46
C LYS A 149 -6.61 7.82 26.26
N ALA A 150 -6.91 8.48 25.15
CA ALA A 150 -7.32 7.84 23.92
C ALA A 150 -6.21 6.88 23.42
N ARG A 151 -4.96 7.34 23.40
CA ARG A 151 -3.80 6.52 23.05
C ARG A 151 -3.64 5.30 23.95
N GLN A 152 -3.80 5.47 25.28
CA GLN A 152 -3.68 4.36 26.24
C GLN A 152 -4.74 3.26 25.98
N ILE A 153 -5.98 3.66 25.69
CA ILE A 153 -7.07 2.73 25.36
C ILE A 153 -6.78 2.02 24.04
N MET A 154 -6.36 2.76 23.01
CA MET A 154 -5.96 2.21 21.72
C MET A 154 -4.80 1.22 21.89
N ALA A 155 -3.73 1.63 22.56
CA ALA A 155 -2.54 0.80 22.77
C ALA A 155 -2.84 -0.47 23.58
N LYS A 156 -3.75 -0.40 24.57
CA LYS A 156 -4.16 -1.60 25.28
C LYS A 156 -4.78 -2.62 24.32
N LYS A 157 -5.74 -2.22 23.49
CA LYS A 157 -6.49 -3.12 22.61
C LYS A 157 -5.63 -3.61 21.42
N TYR A 158 -4.90 -2.72 20.76
CA TYR A 158 -4.24 -2.99 19.47
C TYR A 158 -2.73 -3.25 19.58
N TYR A 159 -2.17 -3.23 20.79
CA TYR A 159 -0.80 -3.61 21.05
C TYR A 159 -0.68 -4.60 22.21
N ILE A 160 -1.18 -4.25 23.42
CA ILE A 160 -1.00 -5.10 24.61
C ILE A 160 -1.77 -6.41 24.45
N ASP A 161 -3.02 -6.33 24.03
CA ASP A 161 -3.93 -7.46 23.85
C ASP A 161 -3.84 -8.10 22.45
N GLU A 162 -2.93 -7.61 21.58
CA GLU A 162 -2.69 -8.18 20.25
C GLU A 162 -2.10 -9.60 20.35
N PRO A 163 -2.51 -10.55 19.49
CA PRO A 163 -1.95 -11.90 19.46
C PRO A 163 -0.43 -11.89 19.30
N ALA A 164 0.25 -12.81 19.98
CA ALA A 164 1.73 -12.84 20.06
C ALA A 164 2.43 -12.84 18.68
N MET A 165 1.83 -13.48 17.68
CA MET A 165 2.37 -13.57 16.32
C MET A 165 2.48 -12.19 15.65
N THR A 166 1.46 -11.33 15.82
CA THR A 166 1.36 -10.02 15.18
C THR A 166 1.67 -8.86 16.13
N LYS A 167 2.04 -9.17 17.38
CA LYS A 167 2.37 -8.21 18.43
C LYS A 167 3.77 -7.61 18.21
N THR A 168 3.80 -6.48 17.54
CA THR A 168 5.05 -5.73 17.32
C THR A 168 4.76 -4.24 17.27
N ILE A 169 5.78 -3.43 17.54
CA ILE A 169 5.70 -1.98 17.35
C ILE A 169 5.49 -1.57 15.89
N TRP A 170 5.81 -2.44 14.94
CA TRP A 170 5.64 -2.24 13.50
C TRP A 170 4.30 -2.77 12.94
N ASN A 171 3.36 -3.17 13.80
CA ASN A 171 2.05 -3.65 13.35
C ASN A 171 1.31 -2.58 12.52
N ALA A 172 0.83 -2.96 11.33
CA ALA A 172 0.21 -2.06 10.37
C ALA A 172 -1.01 -1.33 10.93
N ASN A 173 -1.93 -2.07 11.58
CA ASN A 173 -3.14 -1.47 12.15
C ASN A 173 -2.81 -0.52 13.30
N LEU A 174 -1.93 -0.94 14.22
CA LEU A 174 -1.51 -0.12 15.36
C LEU A 174 -0.99 1.25 14.91
N ASN A 175 -0.07 1.23 13.96
CA ASN A 175 0.56 2.46 13.49
C ASN A 175 -0.39 3.31 12.66
N GLY A 176 -1.21 2.69 11.81
CA GLY A 176 -2.27 3.42 11.11
C GLY A 176 -3.23 4.13 12.06
N LEU A 177 -3.60 3.49 13.21
CA LEU A 177 -4.45 4.12 14.22
C LEU A 177 -3.76 5.26 14.96
N CYS A 178 -2.45 5.18 15.19
CA CYS A 178 -1.66 6.30 15.73
C CYS A 178 -1.77 7.53 14.85
N GLY A 179 -1.63 7.38 13.53
CA GLY A 179 -1.81 8.46 12.58
C GLY A 179 -3.22 9.05 12.58
N ILE A 180 -4.26 8.21 12.65
CA ILE A 180 -5.65 8.67 12.75
C ILE A 180 -5.87 9.51 14.01
N LEU A 181 -5.39 9.06 15.17
CA LEU A 181 -5.49 9.85 16.41
C LEU A 181 -4.70 11.16 16.32
N ALA A 182 -3.47 11.12 15.78
CA ALA A 182 -2.66 12.32 15.62
C ALA A 182 -3.35 13.38 14.75
N MET A 183 -4.00 12.96 13.66
CA MET A 183 -4.78 13.87 12.80
C MET A 183 -6.00 14.44 13.51
N LEU A 184 -6.77 13.62 14.23
CA LEU A 184 -7.96 14.06 14.94
C LEU A 184 -7.62 15.09 16.01
N TYR A 185 -6.61 14.84 16.84
CA TYR A 185 -6.17 15.75 17.89
C TYR A 185 -5.32 16.91 17.40
N GLY A 186 -4.70 16.78 16.23
CA GLY A 186 -3.98 17.86 15.57
C GLY A 186 -4.88 18.91 14.94
N GLU A 187 -6.13 18.54 14.61
CA GLU A 187 -7.20 19.43 14.13
C GLU A 187 -6.79 20.29 12.91
N GLY A 188 -5.85 19.75 12.09
CA GLY A 188 -5.32 20.43 10.89
C GLY A 188 -4.15 21.37 11.13
N ASP A 189 -3.74 21.59 12.37
CA ASP A 189 -2.47 22.27 12.66
C ASP A 189 -1.30 21.35 12.35
N PHE A 190 -0.39 21.81 11.48
CA PHE A 190 0.72 21.00 10.98
C PHE A 190 1.69 20.61 12.10
N GLN A 191 2.19 21.60 12.85
CA GLN A 191 3.20 21.35 13.89
C GLN A 191 2.62 20.47 15.00
N ARG A 192 1.42 20.79 15.47
CA ARG A 192 0.73 20.02 16.51
C ARG A 192 0.48 18.57 16.05
N THR A 193 0.10 18.37 14.79
CA THR A 193 -0.13 17.01 14.25
C THR A 193 1.17 16.22 14.16
N LEU A 194 2.27 16.87 13.73
CA LEU A 194 3.60 16.27 13.68
C LEU A 194 4.07 15.88 15.09
N ASP A 195 3.95 16.77 16.06
CA ASP A 195 4.35 16.53 17.46
C ASP A 195 3.55 15.36 18.06
N LEU A 196 2.24 15.32 17.81
CA LEU A 196 1.38 14.22 18.24
C LEU A 196 1.74 12.91 17.57
N SER A 197 2.05 12.91 16.27
CA SER A 197 2.47 11.70 15.54
C SER A 197 3.73 11.10 16.17
N CYS A 198 4.73 11.94 16.49
CA CYS A 198 5.93 11.51 17.19
C CYS A 198 5.62 11.02 18.62
N ALA A 199 4.73 11.72 19.35
CA ALA A 199 4.38 11.38 20.73
C ALA A 199 3.54 10.10 20.86
N MET A 200 2.88 9.65 19.77
CA MET A 200 2.15 8.37 19.79
C MET A 200 3.08 7.18 20.04
N GLY A 201 4.37 7.26 19.69
CA GLY A 201 5.33 6.17 19.83
C GLY A 201 5.14 5.06 18.79
N PHE A 202 5.61 3.87 19.10
CA PHE A 202 5.67 2.73 18.17
C PHE A 202 6.57 3.06 16.97
N ASP A 203 6.08 3.00 15.73
CA ASP A 203 6.82 3.41 14.54
C ASP A 203 6.50 4.88 14.19
N CYS A 204 6.82 5.76 15.14
CA CYS A 204 6.36 7.15 15.13
C CYS A 204 6.97 8.01 14.02
N ASP A 205 8.20 7.76 13.61
CA ASP A 205 8.88 8.49 12.53
C ASP A 205 8.18 8.23 11.18
N ASN A 206 7.78 6.98 10.94
CA ASN A 206 6.98 6.63 9.79
C ASN A 206 5.62 7.37 9.80
N GLN A 207 4.88 7.29 10.92
CA GLN A 207 3.59 7.95 10.99
C GLN A 207 3.72 9.48 10.87
N ALA A 208 4.74 10.08 11.46
CA ALA A 208 5.02 11.50 11.31
C ALA A 208 5.26 11.87 9.83
N ALA A 209 6.03 11.07 9.09
CA ALA A 209 6.28 11.29 7.65
C ALA A 209 4.98 11.19 6.84
N THR A 210 4.22 10.10 7.01
CA THR A 210 2.96 9.86 6.29
C THR A 210 1.94 10.97 6.55
N ILE A 211 1.70 11.33 7.81
CA ILE A 211 0.69 12.36 8.14
C ILE A 211 1.14 13.75 7.72
N SER A 212 2.43 14.08 7.85
CA SER A 212 2.95 15.37 7.37
C SER A 212 2.83 15.51 5.86
N GLY A 213 3.09 14.41 5.11
CA GLY A 213 2.84 14.35 3.66
C GLY A 213 1.37 14.61 3.32
N LEU A 214 0.44 14.00 4.06
CA LEU A 214 -1.00 14.23 3.88
C LEU A 214 -1.40 15.69 4.11
N LEU A 215 -0.94 16.30 5.21
CA LEU A 215 -1.19 17.72 5.50
C LEU A 215 -0.54 18.63 4.46
N GLY A 216 0.63 18.25 3.93
CA GLY A 216 1.29 18.93 2.82
C GLY A 216 0.41 18.96 1.55
N VAL A 217 -0.25 17.84 1.22
CA VAL A 217 -1.25 17.78 0.13
C VAL A 217 -2.46 18.66 0.44
N MET A 218 -2.96 18.60 1.68
CA MET A 218 -4.14 19.37 2.09
C MET A 218 -3.92 20.88 1.96
N TYR A 219 -2.80 21.38 2.40
CA TYR A 219 -2.60 22.84 2.60
C TYR A 219 -1.58 23.44 1.63
N GLY A 220 -0.75 22.62 0.99
CA GLY A 220 0.32 23.04 0.09
C GLY A 220 1.59 23.47 0.81
N ALA A 221 2.71 23.50 0.08
CA ALA A 221 4.04 23.78 0.64
C ALA A 221 4.15 25.16 1.35
N LYS A 222 3.37 26.15 0.90
CA LYS A 222 3.38 27.50 1.51
C LYS A 222 2.79 27.55 2.92
N SER A 223 2.07 26.53 3.35
CA SER A 223 1.48 26.44 4.69
C SER A 223 2.37 25.72 5.69
N LEU A 224 3.50 25.17 5.25
CA LEU A 224 4.43 24.49 6.14
C LEU A 224 5.06 25.51 7.13
N PRO A 225 5.27 25.10 8.39
CA PRO A 225 5.93 25.96 9.37
C PRO A 225 7.32 26.41 8.88
N GLU A 226 7.64 27.69 9.04
CA GLU A 226 8.93 28.26 8.64
C GLU A 226 10.10 27.52 9.33
N SER A 227 9.91 27.10 10.58
CA SER A 227 10.89 26.31 11.33
C SER A 227 11.31 25.00 10.64
N LEU A 228 10.43 24.42 9.80
CA LEU A 228 10.67 23.17 9.06
C LEU A 228 11.15 23.41 7.63
N THR A 229 10.92 24.61 7.09
CA THR A 229 11.28 24.95 5.70
C THR A 229 12.49 25.88 5.62
N LYS A 230 12.89 26.48 6.72
CA LYS A 230 14.09 27.33 6.78
C LYS A 230 15.34 26.49 6.49
N PRO A 231 16.21 26.94 5.56
CA PRO A 231 17.49 26.30 5.36
C PRO A 231 18.31 26.29 6.66
N ILE A 232 18.99 25.19 6.93
CA ILE A 232 19.97 25.15 8.02
C ILE A 232 21.21 25.96 7.64
N GLU A 233 22.02 26.31 8.64
CA GLU A 233 23.22 27.13 8.42
C GLU A 233 24.14 26.49 7.37
N GLY A 234 24.56 27.28 6.40
CA GLY A 234 25.38 26.85 5.27
C GLY A 234 24.62 26.24 4.09
N TRP A 235 23.28 26.16 4.16
CA TRP A 235 22.43 25.73 3.05
C TRP A 235 21.65 26.90 2.46
N GLU A 236 21.47 26.89 1.14
CA GLU A 236 20.70 27.92 0.42
C GLU A 236 19.22 27.58 0.32
N LYS A 237 18.87 26.31 0.33
CA LYS A 237 17.50 25.80 0.19
C LYS A 237 17.15 24.80 1.30
N PRO A 238 15.85 24.56 1.58
CA PRO A 238 15.41 23.48 2.45
C PRO A 238 16.01 22.14 1.96
N PHE A 239 16.56 21.33 2.87
CA PHE A 239 17.26 20.06 2.57
C PHE A 239 18.38 20.21 1.52
N ASN A 240 18.85 21.44 1.27
CA ASN A 240 19.78 21.79 0.20
C ASN A 240 19.33 21.29 -1.18
N ASP A 241 18.02 21.16 -1.38
CA ASP A 241 17.38 20.61 -2.59
C ASP A 241 17.96 19.27 -3.03
N ARG A 242 18.30 18.38 -2.08
CA ARG A 242 19.00 17.16 -2.40
C ARG A 242 18.44 15.94 -1.68
N TYR A 243 18.12 14.91 -2.44
CA TYR A 243 17.88 13.56 -1.97
C TYR A 243 19.08 12.67 -2.28
N ILE A 244 19.75 12.18 -1.25
CA ILE A 244 20.93 11.32 -1.39
C ILE A 244 20.50 9.85 -1.39
N ASN A 245 20.79 9.15 -2.47
CA ASN A 245 20.36 7.78 -2.69
C ASN A 245 21.48 6.77 -2.39
N ILE A 246 21.69 6.45 -1.13
CA ILE A 246 22.80 5.60 -0.67
C ILE A 246 22.54 4.09 -0.76
N THR A 247 21.33 3.67 -1.12
CA THR A 247 20.93 2.25 -1.08
C THR A 247 20.52 1.70 -2.46
N ARG A 248 20.60 2.52 -3.50
CA ARG A 248 20.18 2.21 -4.87
C ARG A 248 21.30 2.59 -5.83
N PHE A 249 22.26 1.71 -6.01
CA PHE A 249 23.53 1.97 -6.69
C PHE A 249 23.43 2.54 -8.12
N ASP A 250 22.37 2.18 -8.81
CA ASP A 250 22.13 2.53 -10.20
C ASP A 250 21.12 3.67 -10.39
N ILE A 251 20.60 4.21 -9.28
CA ILE A 251 19.73 5.39 -9.25
C ILE A 251 20.54 6.53 -8.61
N PRO A 252 20.83 7.62 -9.35
CA PRO A 252 21.62 8.72 -8.83
C PRO A 252 20.87 9.49 -7.73
N ASP A 253 21.61 10.33 -7.02
CA ASP A 253 21.03 11.38 -6.20
C ASP A 253 20.12 12.27 -7.05
N ALA A 254 19.11 12.86 -6.45
CA ALA A 254 18.15 13.71 -7.15
C ALA A 254 17.97 15.06 -6.47
N SER A 255 17.59 16.08 -7.25
CA SER A 255 16.99 17.30 -6.73
C SER A 255 15.56 16.99 -6.26
N ILE A 256 15.15 17.56 -5.14
CA ILE A 256 13.78 17.43 -4.63
C ILE A 256 12.81 18.15 -5.57
N GLU A 257 13.20 19.30 -6.13
CA GLU A 257 12.41 20.06 -7.12
C GLU A 257 12.19 19.22 -8.39
N ASP A 258 13.23 18.55 -8.91
CA ASP A 258 13.11 17.63 -10.06
C ASP A 258 12.16 16.47 -9.76
N MET A 259 12.27 15.87 -8.58
CA MET A 259 11.36 14.79 -8.17
C MET A 259 9.90 15.24 -8.09
N ILE A 260 9.65 16.46 -7.61
CA ILE A 260 8.31 17.07 -7.58
C ILE A 260 7.78 17.25 -9.00
N GLU A 261 8.57 17.82 -9.90
CA GLU A 261 8.17 18.02 -11.31
C GLU A 261 7.86 16.69 -12.00
N ARG A 262 8.72 15.71 -11.83
CA ARG A 262 8.52 14.35 -12.39
C ARG A 262 7.26 13.69 -11.86
N THR A 263 6.98 13.84 -10.56
CA THR A 263 5.76 13.33 -9.93
C THR A 263 4.53 14.04 -10.48
N TYR A 264 4.59 15.36 -10.63
CA TYR A 264 3.51 16.15 -11.23
C TYR A 264 3.22 15.69 -12.67
N ASN A 265 4.26 15.53 -13.49
CA ASN A 265 4.10 15.10 -14.88
C ASN A 265 3.45 13.71 -14.95
N LYS A 266 3.80 12.78 -14.04
CA LYS A 266 3.14 11.47 -13.94
C LYS A 266 1.70 11.56 -13.45
N ALA A 267 1.38 12.49 -12.57
CA ALA A 267 0.00 12.76 -12.16
C ALA A 267 -0.86 13.24 -13.34
N ILE A 268 -0.34 14.16 -14.16
CA ILE A 268 -1.02 14.63 -15.38
C ILE A 268 -1.25 13.49 -16.37
N GLU A 269 -0.22 12.67 -16.62
CA GLU A 269 -0.32 11.49 -17.49
C GLU A 269 -1.42 10.54 -17.00
N LEU A 270 -1.43 10.20 -15.72
CA LEU A 270 -2.44 9.33 -15.12
C LEU A 270 -3.84 9.94 -15.21
N VAL A 271 -4.01 11.20 -14.78
CA VAL A 271 -5.31 11.89 -14.84
C VAL A 271 -5.88 11.88 -16.25
N CYS A 272 -5.08 12.19 -17.27
CA CYS A 272 -5.52 12.16 -18.66
C CYS A 272 -5.87 10.73 -19.12
N SER A 273 -5.10 9.71 -18.73
CA SER A 273 -5.40 8.31 -19.06
C SER A 273 -6.71 7.81 -18.45
N LYS A 274 -7.15 8.43 -17.35
CA LYS A 274 -8.40 8.09 -16.63
C LYS A 274 -9.59 8.99 -17.01
N GLY A 275 -9.51 9.67 -18.15
CA GLY A 275 -10.59 10.49 -18.68
C GLY A 275 -10.65 11.93 -18.15
N GLY A 276 -9.62 12.35 -17.44
CA GLY A 276 -9.39 13.75 -17.11
C GLY A 276 -8.80 14.53 -18.27
N LYS A 277 -8.58 15.83 -18.09
CA LYS A 277 -8.01 16.71 -19.13
C LYS A 277 -7.32 17.93 -18.53
N VAL A 278 -6.40 18.51 -19.29
CA VAL A 278 -5.77 19.79 -18.99
C VAL A 278 -6.32 20.86 -19.93
N LYS A 279 -6.68 22.03 -19.40
CA LYS A 279 -7.07 23.22 -20.16
C LYS A 279 -6.43 24.46 -19.55
N GLY A 280 -5.43 25.03 -20.22
CA GLY A 280 -4.58 26.08 -19.64
C GLY A 280 -3.95 25.60 -18.35
N ASP A 281 -4.05 26.35 -17.26
CA ASP A 281 -3.50 26.00 -15.95
C ASP A 281 -4.44 25.12 -15.10
N MET A 282 -5.56 24.67 -15.69
CA MET A 282 -6.56 23.87 -14.97
C MET A 282 -6.48 22.39 -15.33
N VAL A 283 -6.43 21.56 -14.30
CA VAL A 283 -6.50 20.09 -14.41
C VAL A 283 -7.89 19.63 -13.96
N TYR A 284 -8.60 18.96 -14.85
CA TYR A 284 -9.93 18.38 -14.60
C TYR A 284 -9.75 16.89 -14.37
N VAL A 285 -10.14 16.41 -13.19
CA VAL A 285 -10.03 15.00 -12.80
C VAL A 285 -11.35 14.26 -13.03
N ASN A 286 -11.29 12.95 -13.22
CA ASN A 286 -12.47 12.09 -13.23
C ASN A 286 -12.64 11.44 -11.84
N PRO A 287 -13.54 11.95 -10.97
CA PRO A 287 -13.71 11.40 -9.62
C PRO A 287 -14.32 9.99 -9.58
N LYS A 288 -14.80 9.49 -10.72
CA LYS A 288 -15.37 8.14 -10.88
C LYS A 288 -14.35 7.13 -11.40
N ALA A 289 -13.10 7.55 -11.60
CA ALA A 289 -12.06 6.64 -12.04
C ALA A 289 -11.91 5.47 -11.05
N GLN A 290 -11.77 4.27 -11.59
CA GLN A 290 -11.52 3.04 -10.84
C GLN A 290 -10.16 2.48 -11.24
N PHE A 291 -9.48 1.86 -10.28
CA PHE A 291 -8.31 1.05 -10.59
C PHE A 291 -8.79 -0.33 -11.07
N ILE A 292 -8.35 -0.70 -12.25
CA ILE A 292 -8.55 -2.04 -12.80
C ILE A 292 -7.17 -2.68 -12.84
N PRO A 293 -6.89 -3.68 -11.98
CA PRO A 293 -5.61 -4.36 -12.01
C PRO A 293 -5.33 -4.92 -13.42
N PRO A 294 -4.09 -4.81 -13.91
CA PRO A 294 -3.73 -5.44 -15.18
C PRO A 294 -3.97 -6.95 -15.08
N MET A 295 -4.41 -7.54 -16.18
CA MET A 295 -4.51 -9.00 -16.28
C MET A 295 -3.10 -9.57 -16.36
N GLU A 296 -2.72 -10.34 -15.36
CA GLU A 296 -1.40 -10.98 -15.32
C GLU A 296 -1.44 -12.30 -14.56
N PHE A 297 -0.58 -13.22 -14.97
CA PHE A 297 -0.36 -14.46 -14.27
C PHE A 297 0.62 -14.21 -13.11
N CYS A 298 0.20 -14.49 -11.88
CA CYS A 298 1.03 -14.37 -10.71
C CYS A 298 1.73 -15.71 -10.41
N ILE A 299 3.07 -15.69 -10.41
CA ILE A 299 3.88 -16.88 -10.15
C ILE A 299 3.98 -17.08 -8.64
N GLY A 300 3.45 -18.20 -8.18
CA GLY A 300 3.48 -18.64 -6.78
C GLY A 300 4.26 -19.93 -6.59
N PRO A 301 4.17 -20.56 -5.42
CA PRO A 301 4.76 -21.84 -5.16
C PRO A 301 4.15 -22.91 -6.10
N ASN A 302 4.98 -23.86 -6.52
CA ASN A 302 4.45 -25.05 -7.18
C ASN A 302 3.61 -25.82 -6.15
N PRO A 303 2.41 -26.28 -6.52
CA PRO A 303 1.61 -27.07 -5.59
C PRO A 303 2.25 -28.45 -5.37
N ASP A 304 2.60 -28.73 -4.13
CA ASP A 304 2.94 -30.07 -3.68
C ASP A 304 1.67 -30.76 -3.18
N LEU A 305 1.23 -31.79 -3.89
CA LEU A 305 0.01 -32.50 -3.57
C LEU A 305 0.36 -33.82 -2.88
N GLU A 306 -0.29 -34.07 -1.75
CA GLU A 306 -0.08 -35.30 -0.97
C GLU A 306 -1.03 -36.41 -1.43
N ILE A 307 -0.50 -37.63 -1.70
CA ILE A 307 -1.30 -38.78 -2.11
C ILE A 307 -2.34 -39.09 -1.03
N GLY A 308 -3.58 -39.30 -1.47
CA GLY A 308 -4.69 -39.65 -0.60
C GLY A 308 -5.29 -38.48 0.19
N GLN A 309 -4.71 -37.24 0.10
CA GLN A 309 -5.28 -36.06 0.72
C GLN A 309 -6.06 -35.21 -0.28
N PRO A 310 -7.24 -34.74 0.09
CA PRO A 310 -7.96 -33.78 -0.73
C PRO A 310 -7.14 -32.51 -0.98
N THR A 311 -7.07 -32.09 -2.23
CA THR A 311 -6.37 -30.87 -2.62
C THR A 311 -7.36 -29.82 -3.11
N ASP A 312 -7.07 -28.56 -2.79
CA ASP A 312 -7.80 -27.37 -3.21
C ASP A 312 -6.80 -26.23 -3.40
N TYR A 313 -6.12 -26.20 -4.55
CA TYR A 313 -5.09 -25.22 -4.85
C TYR A 313 -5.55 -24.28 -5.97
N SER A 314 -5.49 -22.97 -5.75
CA SER A 314 -5.83 -21.98 -6.74
C SER A 314 -4.60 -21.25 -7.26
N PHE A 315 -4.43 -21.22 -8.58
CA PHE A 315 -3.45 -20.34 -9.23
C PHE A 315 -3.93 -18.90 -9.12
N ALA A 316 -3.07 -18.00 -8.69
CA ALA A 316 -3.44 -16.61 -8.57
C ALA A 316 -3.40 -15.90 -9.93
N CYS A 317 -4.45 -15.13 -10.18
CA CYS A 317 -4.51 -14.14 -11.24
C CYS A 317 -5.24 -12.92 -10.69
N ARG A 318 -4.70 -11.74 -10.92
CA ARG A 318 -5.36 -10.49 -10.56
C ARG A 318 -5.86 -9.78 -11.80
N THR A 319 -7.17 -9.71 -11.89
CA THR A 319 -7.88 -8.91 -12.89
C THR A 319 -9.34 -8.75 -12.46
N ASN A 320 -9.95 -7.65 -12.86
CA ASN A 320 -11.41 -7.45 -12.75
C ASN A 320 -12.12 -7.79 -14.07
N ALA A 321 -11.39 -8.24 -15.08
CA ALA A 321 -11.96 -8.70 -16.34
C ALA A 321 -12.36 -10.18 -16.26
N ASP A 322 -13.40 -10.56 -16.97
CA ASP A 322 -13.71 -11.96 -17.20
C ASP A 322 -12.57 -12.60 -17.98
N PHE A 323 -12.07 -13.70 -17.49
CA PHE A 323 -10.97 -14.43 -18.12
C PHE A 323 -11.21 -15.94 -18.07
N LYS A 324 -10.57 -16.61 -19.00
CA LYS A 324 -10.63 -18.06 -19.15
C LYS A 324 -9.28 -18.67 -18.85
N TRP A 325 -9.28 -19.68 -17.96
CA TRP A 325 -8.15 -20.53 -17.72
C TRP A 325 -8.23 -21.77 -18.61
N GLU A 326 -7.12 -22.17 -19.19
CA GLU A 326 -7.02 -23.38 -20.00
C GLU A 326 -5.73 -24.16 -19.69
N LEU A 327 -5.85 -25.45 -19.49
CA LEU A 327 -4.72 -26.38 -19.44
C LEU A 327 -4.36 -26.77 -20.88
N VAL A 328 -3.37 -26.10 -21.47
CA VAL A 328 -3.02 -26.25 -22.89
C VAL A 328 -2.01 -27.36 -23.13
N LYS A 329 -1.25 -27.77 -22.10
CA LYS A 329 -0.27 -28.86 -22.23
C LYS A 329 -0.03 -29.53 -20.88
N GLY A 330 0.29 -30.82 -20.94
CA GLY A 330 0.61 -31.68 -19.80
C GLY A 330 -0.56 -32.54 -19.35
N LYS A 331 -0.32 -33.34 -18.31
CA LYS A 331 -1.34 -34.19 -17.65
C LYS A 331 -1.31 -33.91 -16.16
N LEU A 332 -2.46 -34.02 -15.54
CA LEU A 332 -2.59 -33.99 -14.09
C LEU A 332 -2.41 -35.36 -13.48
N PRO A 333 -2.02 -35.49 -12.21
CA PRO A 333 -2.04 -36.78 -11.52
C PRO A 333 -3.45 -37.33 -11.48
N ALA A 334 -3.56 -38.66 -11.47
CA ALA A 334 -4.85 -39.34 -11.37
C ALA A 334 -5.58 -38.88 -10.08
N GLY A 335 -6.89 -38.63 -10.21
CA GLY A 335 -7.72 -38.11 -9.12
C GLY A 335 -7.72 -36.58 -8.93
N VAL A 336 -6.96 -35.86 -9.77
CA VAL A 336 -6.92 -34.37 -9.72
C VAL A 336 -7.52 -33.79 -11.00
N THR A 337 -8.30 -32.73 -10.87
CA THR A 337 -8.91 -31.99 -11.98
C THR A 337 -8.44 -30.51 -11.95
N PHE A 338 -8.47 -29.86 -13.11
CA PHE A 338 -8.22 -28.43 -13.24
C PHE A 338 -9.45 -27.74 -13.84
N GLN A 339 -9.97 -26.75 -13.14
CA GLN A 339 -11.07 -25.94 -13.61
C GLN A 339 -10.95 -24.50 -13.11
N ASN A 340 -11.08 -23.52 -14.00
CA ASN A 340 -11.09 -22.10 -13.65
C ASN A 340 -9.90 -21.66 -12.77
N GLY A 341 -8.68 -22.11 -13.12
CA GLY A 341 -7.48 -21.77 -12.36
C GLY A 341 -7.30 -22.55 -11.05
N LYS A 342 -8.09 -23.60 -10.82
CA LYS A 342 -8.08 -24.38 -9.59
C LYS A 342 -7.76 -25.86 -9.85
N LEU A 343 -6.84 -26.42 -9.05
CA LEU A 343 -6.64 -27.85 -8.93
C LEU A 343 -7.47 -28.36 -7.75
N ALA A 344 -8.28 -29.37 -8.00
CA ALA A 344 -9.13 -29.99 -6.98
C ALA A 344 -9.17 -31.50 -7.15
N GLY A 345 -9.34 -32.22 -6.05
CA GLY A 345 -9.45 -33.70 -6.05
C GLY A 345 -8.44 -34.31 -5.09
N THR A 346 -8.30 -35.66 -5.19
CA THR A 346 -7.38 -36.42 -4.32
C THR A 346 -6.39 -37.18 -5.22
N PRO A 347 -5.10 -36.80 -5.21
CA PRO A 347 -4.12 -37.52 -6.05
C PRO A 347 -3.92 -38.95 -5.55
N THR A 348 -3.85 -39.87 -6.49
CA THR A 348 -3.72 -41.29 -6.20
C THR A 348 -2.35 -41.88 -6.61
N GLU A 349 -1.50 -41.06 -7.23
CA GLU A 349 -0.19 -41.51 -7.71
C GLU A 349 0.88 -40.43 -7.49
N ALA A 350 2.12 -40.88 -7.23
CA ALA A 350 3.26 -39.99 -7.09
C ALA A 350 3.88 -39.67 -8.45
N GLY A 351 4.45 -38.46 -8.57
CA GLY A 351 5.18 -38.07 -9.77
C GLY A 351 5.37 -36.56 -9.90
N LYS A 352 6.06 -36.16 -10.97
CA LYS A 352 6.18 -34.80 -11.42
C LYS A 352 5.30 -34.59 -12.65
N TYR A 353 4.39 -33.68 -12.59
CA TYR A 353 3.38 -33.42 -13.62
C TYR A 353 3.54 -32.02 -14.22
N PRO A 354 4.49 -31.81 -15.17
CA PRO A 354 4.67 -30.54 -15.82
C PRO A 354 3.43 -30.20 -16.65
N ILE A 355 2.85 -29.03 -16.34
CA ILE A 355 1.67 -28.51 -17.05
C ILE A 355 1.97 -27.12 -17.60
N THR A 356 1.24 -26.74 -18.65
CA THR A 356 1.22 -25.37 -19.16
C THR A 356 -0.20 -24.84 -19.09
N LEU A 357 -0.38 -23.75 -18.37
CA LEU A 357 -1.66 -23.05 -18.25
C LEU A 357 -1.64 -21.81 -19.15
N GLN A 358 -2.77 -21.54 -19.79
CA GLN A 358 -3.00 -20.31 -20.53
C GLN A 358 -4.12 -19.52 -19.87
N LEU A 359 -3.90 -18.21 -19.76
CA LEU A 359 -4.88 -17.25 -19.32
C LEU A 359 -5.22 -16.34 -20.49
N SER A 360 -6.49 -16.23 -20.82
CA SER A 360 -6.98 -15.36 -21.90
C SER A 360 -8.17 -14.52 -21.42
N ALA A 361 -8.23 -13.26 -21.87
CA ALA A 361 -9.43 -12.44 -21.69
C ALA A 361 -10.55 -12.95 -22.59
N ASN A 362 -11.79 -12.88 -22.10
CA ASN A 362 -12.99 -13.16 -22.90
C ASN A 362 -13.28 -12.02 -23.86
#